data_c3c234415c954c530d9cb5d472b51606
#
_entry.id   c3c234415c954c530d9cb5d472b51606
#
_cell.length_a   1.000
_cell.length_b   1.000
_cell.length_c   1.000
_cell.angle_alpha   90.00
_cell.angle_beta   90.00
_cell.angle_gamma   90.00
#
_symmetry.space_group_name_H-M   'P 1'
#
loop_
_entity.id
_entity.type
_entity.pdbx_description
1 polymer ?
#
loop_
_entity_poly.entity_id
_entity_poly.type
_entity_poly.pdbx_seq_one_letter_code
_entity_poly.pdbx_strand_id
1 'polypeptide(L)'
;MRRRNFIKSVLSFSAVPYMRTFAAQSKPYLRMGVLSDTHVRKPGWSLDPFIGALKWFDSQKVDGVIIAGDIVDQGLTEQLRHVGTAWDSIFPDNKAVDGRRVEKVFVTGNHDNHFWKHASTARLYPDEKERFERSIAKDFNAAWTECFHEEFVRLYRKEIKGYSFLGFQYGSKGLAEFIEREKATLDPSKPFFYVQHQHLRDTCYGPWAWGRDRGESTNALSKCPNAVAFSGHSHYSLTDERSVWQGSFTSIGTASLSYIGVPDDVFYENARDGEKRVKEMPTFSLRDGKHGMLMDVFADRIVLSRRNFATKDVESLGPDWTIPLPFAEPPPFSFASRASKIAFPKFPESAKVTVISRDGENRDKVKHRQVSVEFPAATEGGRVFDYEVRVSEPGGESPSLVRRVISPTFHLSRKNDKGTVSCVFAASELPSKCTFAVYPRTSFGRCGKPIVGCA
;
A
#
# COMPACT_ATOMS: atom_id res chain seq x y z
N MET A 1 19.02 58.74 -42.71
CA MET A 1 18.96 57.32 -42.28
C MET A 1 18.52 57.27 -40.83
N ARG A 2 17.28 56.90 -40.55
CA ARG A 2 16.69 56.79 -39.18
C ARG A 2 16.72 55.32 -38.78
N ARG A 3 17.45 54.96 -37.71
CA ARG A 3 17.42 53.62 -37.08
C ARG A 3 16.18 53.51 -36.23
N ARG A 4 15.31 52.50 -36.52
CA ARG A 4 14.18 52.12 -35.69
C ARG A 4 14.68 51.16 -34.61
N ASN A 5 14.52 51.52 -33.35
CA ASN A 5 14.71 50.63 -32.20
C ASN A 5 13.46 49.75 -32.06
N PHE A 6 13.64 48.43 -32.14
CA PHE A 6 12.62 47.44 -31.82
C PHE A 6 12.73 47.07 -30.34
N ILE A 7 11.78 47.52 -29.54
CA ILE A 7 11.64 47.09 -28.15
C ILE A 7 10.94 45.74 -28.18
N LYS A 8 11.66 44.66 -27.79
CA LYS A 8 11.07 43.35 -27.52
C LYS A 8 10.49 43.34 -26.10
N SER A 9 9.18 43.44 -25.98
CA SER A 9 8.46 43.18 -24.72
C SER A 9 8.50 41.70 -24.42
N VAL A 10 9.25 41.30 -23.41
CA VAL A 10 9.20 39.96 -22.83
C VAL A 10 8.03 39.93 -21.85
N LEU A 11 6.92 39.33 -22.24
CA LEU A 11 5.83 39.01 -21.33
C LEU A 11 6.26 37.78 -20.51
N SER A 12 6.73 38.03 -19.28
CA SER A 12 6.93 36.99 -18.27
C SER A 12 5.57 36.58 -17.73
N PHE A 13 5.07 35.43 -18.19
CA PHE A 13 3.98 34.76 -17.53
C PHE A 13 4.48 34.17 -16.20
N SER A 14 4.23 34.86 -15.11
CA SER A 14 4.33 34.31 -13.76
C SER A 14 3.16 33.34 -13.57
N ALA A 15 3.42 32.05 -13.68
CA ALA A 15 2.48 31.01 -13.27
C ALA A 15 2.33 31.09 -11.75
N VAL A 16 1.32 31.79 -11.27
CA VAL A 16 0.88 31.74 -9.88
C VAL A 16 0.33 30.33 -9.67
N PRO A 17 0.88 29.54 -8.73
CA PRO A 17 0.30 28.23 -8.42
C PRO A 17 -1.10 28.46 -7.87
N TYR A 18 -2.11 27.94 -8.56
CA TYR A 18 -3.49 28.01 -8.15
C TYR A 18 -3.68 27.07 -6.93
N MET A 19 -3.37 27.59 -5.73
CA MET A 19 -3.76 26.92 -4.49
C MET A 19 -5.28 27.06 -4.37
N ARG A 20 -6.03 26.03 -4.73
CA ARG A 20 -7.43 25.92 -4.34
C ARG A 20 -7.48 25.88 -2.82
N THR A 21 -7.92 26.95 -2.19
CA THR A 21 -8.33 26.93 -0.78
C THR A 21 -9.63 26.13 -0.72
N PHE A 22 -9.55 24.90 -0.19
CA PHE A 22 -10.74 24.12 0.10
C PHE A 22 -11.56 24.84 1.19
N ALA A 23 -12.87 24.97 0.97
CA ALA A 23 -13.76 25.58 1.95
C ALA A 23 -13.63 24.89 3.31
N ALA A 24 -13.76 25.68 4.40
CA ALA A 24 -13.69 25.20 5.77
C ALA A 24 -14.58 23.96 5.97
N GLN A 25 -14.08 22.99 6.73
CA GLN A 25 -14.60 21.63 6.95
C GLN A 25 -16.14 21.51 6.93
N SER A 26 -16.72 21.31 5.76
CA SER A 26 -18.09 20.84 5.63
C SER A 26 -18.14 19.36 6.02
N LYS A 27 -19.27 18.90 6.58
CA LYS A 27 -19.49 17.48 6.85
C LYS A 27 -19.39 16.70 5.53
N PRO A 28 -18.69 15.56 5.46
CA PRO A 28 -18.65 14.77 4.24
C PRO A 28 -20.04 14.22 3.88
N TYR A 29 -20.30 14.11 2.60
CA TYR A 29 -21.54 13.50 2.09
C TYR A 29 -21.53 11.99 2.27
N LEU A 30 -20.35 11.38 2.18
CA LEU A 30 -20.11 9.95 2.36
C LEU A 30 -18.81 9.74 3.13
N ARG A 31 -18.82 8.83 4.10
CA ARG A 31 -17.66 8.42 4.88
C ARG A 31 -17.53 6.90 4.88
N MET A 32 -16.40 6.37 4.46
CA MET A 32 -16.14 4.94 4.39
C MET A 32 -14.88 4.55 5.15
N GLY A 33 -14.94 3.44 5.89
CA GLY A 33 -13.74 2.72 6.30
C GLY A 33 -13.20 1.92 5.11
N VAL A 34 -11.87 1.85 4.94
CA VAL A 34 -11.23 1.10 3.86
C VAL A 34 -10.16 0.18 4.43
N LEU A 35 -10.34 -1.11 4.23
CA LEU A 35 -9.43 -2.18 4.64
C LEU A 35 -9.15 -3.12 3.46
N SER A 36 -8.15 -3.95 3.62
CA SER A 36 -7.85 -5.09 2.77
C SER A 36 -6.98 -6.08 3.52
N ASP A 37 -6.90 -7.32 3.00
CA ASP A 37 -5.93 -8.31 3.46
C ASP A 37 -5.99 -8.45 5.00
N THR A 38 -7.22 -8.61 5.51
CA THR A 38 -7.45 -8.77 6.94
C THR A 38 -6.97 -10.12 7.46
N HIS A 39 -6.93 -11.14 6.59
CA HIS A 39 -6.46 -12.50 6.87
C HIS A 39 -6.93 -13.01 8.23
N VAL A 40 -8.21 -12.85 8.51
CA VAL A 40 -8.77 -13.33 9.77
C VAL A 40 -8.61 -14.84 9.87
N ARG A 41 -7.94 -15.31 10.92
CA ARG A 41 -7.66 -16.73 11.11
C ARG A 41 -8.27 -17.28 12.41
N LYS A 42 -7.95 -16.67 13.54
CA LYS A 42 -8.43 -17.06 14.86
C LYS A 42 -8.32 -15.89 15.84
N PRO A 43 -9.01 -15.94 16.98
CA PRO A 43 -8.82 -14.98 18.07
C PRO A 43 -7.33 -14.81 18.45
N GLY A 44 -6.92 -13.60 18.76
CA GLY A 44 -5.53 -13.26 19.14
C GLY A 44 -4.54 -13.19 17.97
N TRP A 45 -4.98 -13.40 16.72
CA TRP A 45 -4.12 -13.29 15.53
C TRP A 45 -4.42 -12.00 14.75
N SER A 46 -5.32 -12.06 13.78
CA SER A 46 -5.76 -10.91 12.99
C SER A 46 -7.20 -10.47 13.30
N LEU A 47 -7.93 -11.25 14.11
CA LEU A 47 -9.29 -10.91 14.51
C LEU A 47 -9.35 -9.68 15.41
N ASP A 48 -8.45 -9.56 16.40
CA ASP A 48 -8.45 -8.43 17.32
C ASP A 48 -8.16 -7.09 16.62
N PRO A 49 -7.16 -6.98 15.71
CA PRO A 49 -7.00 -5.79 14.87
C PRO A 49 -8.22 -5.47 14.00
N PHE A 50 -8.90 -6.49 13.47
CA PHE A 50 -10.12 -6.29 12.69
C PHE A 50 -11.25 -5.69 13.54
N ILE A 51 -11.50 -6.26 14.72
CA ILE A 51 -12.48 -5.72 15.69
C ILE A 51 -12.08 -4.29 16.10
N GLY A 52 -10.80 -4.04 16.36
CA GLY A 52 -10.28 -2.72 16.69
C GLY A 52 -10.55 -1.70 15.57
N ALA A 53 -10.34 -2.08 14.32
CA ALA A 53 -10.62 -1.23 13.17
C ALA A 53 -12.11 -0.94 13.02
N LEU A 54 -12.99 -1.94 13.19
CA LEU A 54 -14.45 -1.74 13.13
C LEU A 54 -14.93 -0.80 14.25
N LYS A 55 -14.45 -0.95 15.48
CA LYS A 55 -14.77 -0.04 16.61
C LYS A 55 -14.32 1.39 16.31
N TRP A 56 -13.12 1.54 15.74
CA TRP A 56 -12.64 2.86 15.36
C TRP A 56 -13.49 3.46 14.25
N PHE A 57 -13.88 2.70 13.22
CA PHE A 57 -14.77 3.16 12.16
C PHE A 57 -16.14 3.58 12.68
N ASP A 58 -16.70 2.84 13.65
CA ASP A 58 -17.94 3.25 14.31
C ASP A 58 -17.78 4.59 15.01
N SER A 59 -16.70 4.79 15.76
CA SER A 59 -16.38 6.08 16.40
C SER A 59 -16.22 7.23 15.40
N GLN A 60 -15.76 6.93 14.17
CA GLN A 60 -15.68 7.91 13.08
C GLN A 60 -17.00 8.10 12.32
N LYS A 61 -18.06 7.35 12.67
CA LYS A 61 -19.39 7.42 12.07
C LYS A 61 -19.38 7.13 10.57
N VAL A 62 -18.75 6.04 10.16
CA VAL A 62 -18.73 5.61 8.74
C VAL A 62 -20.11 5.17 8.25
N ASP A 63 -20.38 5.38 6.97
CA ASP A 63 -21.59 4.94 6.28
C ASP A 63 -21.45 3.52 5.72
N GLY A 64 -20.23 3.01 5.69
CA GLY A 64 -19.91 1.66 5.27
C GLY A 64 -18.44 1.35 5.40
N VAL A 65 -18.08 0.08 5.15
CA VAL A 65 -16.71 -0.41 5.15
C VAL A 65 -16.42 -1.14 3.84
N ILE A 66 -15.32 -0.78 3.20
CA ILE A 66 -14.73 -1.49 2.06
C ILE A 66 -13.74 -2.50 2.59
N ILE A 67 -13.78 -3.76 2.10
CA ILE A 67 -12.70 -4.73 2.25
C ILE A 67 -12.29 -5.22 0.85
N ALA A 68 -11.10 -4.83 0.42
CA ALA A 68 -10.59 -5.13 -0.92
C ALA A 68 -9.92 -6.52 -1.00
N GLY A 69 -10.59 -7.53 -0.50
CA GLY A 69 -10.21 -8.95 -0.58
C GLY A 69 -9.31 -9.46 0.53
N ASP A 70 -9.05 -10.77 0.49
CA ASP A 70 -8.35 -11.55 1.51
C ASP A 70 -8.90 -11.28 2.92
N ILE A 71 -10.24 -11.45 3.01
CA ILE A 71 -11.00 -11.26 4.25
C ILE A 71 -10.53 -12.28 5.28
N VAL A 72 -10.41 -13.56 4.84
CA VAL A 72 -9.92 -14.65 5.68
C VAL A 72 -8.61 -15.23 5.13
N ASP A 73 -7.87 -15.91 5.99
CA ASP A 73 -6.51 -16.39 5.65
C ASP A 73 -6.51 -17.65 4.80
N GLN A 74 -7.53 -18.51 4.91
CA GLN A 74 -7.54 -19.85 4.32
C GLN A 74 -8.88 -20.22 3.64
N GLY A 75 -9.83 -19.31 3.52
CA GLY A 75 -11.14 -19.57 2.92
C GLY A 75 -12.01 -20.56 3.73
N LEU A 76 -11.77 -20.69 5.04
CA LEU A 76 -12.52 -21.62 5.89
C LEU A 76 -13.82 -20.99 6.40
N THR A 77 -14.88 -21.75 6.45
CA THR A 77 -16.19 -21.31 6.99
C THR A 77 -16.07 -20.79 8.43
N GLU A 78 -15.26 -21.46 9.27
CA GLU A 78 -14.99 -21.00 10.64
C GLU A 78 -14.39 -19.60 10.64
N GLN A 79 -13.46 -19.31 9.74
CA GLN A 79 -12.84 -17.98 9.65
C GLN A 79 -13.83 -16.92 9.16
N LEU A 80 -14.71 -17.26 8.20
CA LEU A 80 -15.80 -16.38 7.78
C LEU A 80 -16.76 -16.08 8.94
N ARG A 81 -17.11 -17.09 9.76
CA ARG A 81 -17.93 -16.90 10.96
C ARG A 81 -17.28 -15.95 11.97
N HIS A 82 -15.95 -16.02 12.15
CA HIS A 82 -15.26 -15.05 13.00
C HIS A 82 -15.43 -13.61 12.49
N VAL A 83 -15.35 -13.40 11.17
CA VAL A 83 -15.56 -12.08 10.55
C VAL A 83 -17.00 -11.63 10.71
N GLY A 84 -17.98 -12.50 10.42
CA GLY A 84 -19.41 -12.20 10.57
C GLY A 84 -19.76 -11.86 12.02
N THR A 85 -19.33 -12.69 12.98
CA THR A 85 -19.55 -12.43 14.41
C THR A 85 -18.90 -11.10 14.86
N ALA A 86 -17.69 -10.81 14.38
CA ALA A 86 -17.01 -9.55 14.69
C ALA A 86 -17.79 -8.35 14.13
N TRP A 87 -18.30 -8.46 12.90
CA TRP A 87 -19.14 -7.43 12.29
C TRP A 87 -20.41 -7.21 13.10
N ASP A 88 -21.17 -8.27 13.37
CA ASP A 88 -22.45 -8.21 14.08
C ASP A 88 -22.29 -7.72 15.54
N SER A 89 -21.13 -7.95 16.15
CA SER A 89 -20.84 -7.43 17.50
C SER A 89 -20.71 -5.89 17.55
N ILE A 90 -20.42 -5.25 16.41
CA ILE A 90 -20.24 -3.79 16.30
C ILE A 90 -21.42 -3.16 15.54
N PHE A 91 -21.91 -3.82 14.49
CA PHE A 91 -22.97 -3.35 13.61
C PHE A 91 -24.08 -4.39 13.46
N PRO A 92 -24.80 -4.71 14.56
CA PRO A 92 -25.92 -5.65 14.49
C PRO A 92 -26.95 -5.15 13.47
N ASP A 93 -27.48 -6.05 12.65
CA ASP A 93 -28.37 -5.73 11.51
C ASP A 93 -27.82 -4.64 10.58
N ASN A 94 -26.51 -4.55 10.45
CA ASN A 94 -25.81 -3.47 9.73
C ASN A 94 -26.12 -2.06 10.27
N LYS A 95 -26.31 -1.92 11.57
CA LYS A 95 -26.58 -0.65 12.23
C LYS A 95 -25.58 -0.36 13.34
N ALA A 96 -25.12 0.86 13.39
CA ALA A 96 -24.38 1.41 14.52
C ALA A 96 -25.34 1.68 15.70
N VAL A 97 -24.78 1.87 16.89
CA VAL A 97 -25.56 2.16 18.11
C VAL A 97 -26.43 3.42 17.98
N ASP A 98 -26.02 4.38 17.19
CA ASP A 98 -26.77 5.62 16.89
C ASP A 98 -27.88 5.42 15.83
N GLY A 99 -28.14 4.19 15.40
CA GLY A 99 -29.15 3.81 14.41
C GLY A 99 -28.74 4.03 12.95
N ARG A 100 -27.54 4.55 12.72
CA ARG A 100 -26.97 4.77 11.39
C ARG A 100 -26.71 3.42 10.71
N ARG A 101 -27.17 3.29 9.46
CA ARG A 101 -26.86 2.11 8.63
C ARG A 101 -25.38 2.13 8.22
N VAL A 102 -24.73 0.97 8.29
CA VAL A 102 -23.33 0.76 7.89
C VAL A 102 -23.28 -0.37 6.85
N GLU A 103 -22.92 -0.03 5.62
CA GLU A 103 -22.94 -0.96 4.50
C GLU A 103 -21.62 -1.72 4.37
N LYS A 104 -21.71 -2.97 3.91
CA LYS A 104 -20.55 -3.77 3.51
C LYS A 104 -20.28 -3.60 2.02
N VAL A 105 -19.05 -3.27 1.65
CA VAL A 105 -18.54 -3.34 0.28
C VAL A 105 -17.37 -4.31 0.29
N PHE A 106 -17.68 -5.60 0.36
CA PHE A 106 -16.69 -6.66 0.51
C PHE A 106 -16.50 -7.38 -0.80
N VAL A 107 -15.24 -7.54 -1.21
CA VAL A 107 -14.88 -8.44 -2.30
C VAL A 107 -13.95 -9.53 -1.77
N THR A 108 -13.94 -10.67 -2.43
CA THR A 108 -13.03 -11.77 -2.10
C THR A 108 -11.66 -11.55 -2.71
N GLY A 109 -10.63 -12.08 -2.07
CA GLY A 109 -9.29 -12.22 -2.62
C GLY A 109 -8.95 -13.69 -2.91
N ASN A 110 -7.68 -13.94 -3.18
CA ASN A 110 -7.23 -15.29 -3.48
C ASN A 110 -7.24 -16.21 -2.24
N HIS A 111 -7.03 -15.69 -1.05
CA HIS A 111 -7.09 -16.47 0.19
C HIS A 111 -8.52 -16.91 0.54
N ASP A 112 -9.51 -16.10 0.21
CA ASP A 112 -10.92 -16.44 0.43
C ASP A 112 -11.40 -17.60 -0.47
N ASN A 113 -10.82 -17.75 -1.66
CA ASN A 113 -11.21 -18.74 -2.67
C ASN A 113 -10.30 -19.98 -2.74
N HIS A 114 -9.42 -20.17 -1.79
CA HIS A 114 -8.34 -21.15 -1.89
C HIS A 114 -8.67 -22.55 -1.37
N PHE A 115 -9.80 -23.13 -1.76
CA PHE A 115 -10.07 -24.56 -1.52
C PHE A 115 -8.93 -25.48 -1.95
N TRP A 116 -8.27 -25.20 -3.06
CA TRP A 116 -7.19 -26.02 -3.60
C TRP A 116 -5.86 -25.91 -2.83
N LYS A 117 -5.62 -24.83 -2.09
CA LYS A 117 -4.43 -24.69 -1.23
C LYS A 117 -4.57 -25.44 0.09
N HIS A 118 -5.75 -25.88 0.47
CA HIS A 118 -5.92 -26.62 1.72
C HIS A 118 -5.09 -27.92 1.74
N ALA A 119 -4.94 -28.60 0.59
CA ALA A 119 -4.05 -29.76 0.50
C ALA A 119 -2.58 -29.40 0.77
N SER A 120 -2.10 -28.23 0.35
CA SER A 120 -0.75 -27.75 0.64
C SER A 120 -0.63 -27.21 2.07
N THR A 121 -1.66 -26.54 2.57
CA THR A 121 -1.72 -26.06 3.96
C THR A 121 -1.79 -27.22 4.95
N ALA A 122 -2.56 -28.26 4.65
CA ALA A 122 -2.60 -29.48 5.47
C ALA A 122 -1.25 -30.21 5.53
N ARG A 123 -0.39 -30.10 4.49
CA ARG A 123 0.99 -30.59 4.54
C ARG A 123 1.89 -29.78 5.48
N LEU A 124 1.67 -28.48 5.57
CA LEU A 124 2.43 -27.58 6.45
C LEU A 124 1.98 -27.67 7.92
N TYR A 125 0.71 -28.04 8.14
CA TYR A 125 0.08 -28.13 9.45
C TYR A 125 -0.70 -29.44 9.58
N PRO A 126 0.01 -30.60 9.64
CA PRO A 126 -0.64 -31.93 9.67
C PRO A 126 -1.61 -32.10 10.85
N ASP A 127 -1.31 -31.49 11.98
CA ASP A 127 -2.15 -31.53 13.18
C ASP A 127 -3.47 -30.76 13.04
N GLU A 128 -3.57 -29.84 12.06
CA GLU A 128 -4.79 -29.08 11.75
C GLU A 128 -5.61 -29.72 10.60
N LYS A 129 -5.15 -30.83 10.01
CA LYS A 129 -5.79 -31.44 8.83
C LYS A 129 -7.27 -31.74 9.04
N GLU A 130 -7.62 -32.37 10.15
CA GLU A 130 -9.00 -32.73 10.45
C GLU A 130 -9.89 -31.48 10.67
N ARG A 131 -9.33 -30.44 11.26
CA ARG A 131 -10.00 -29.13 11.40
C ARG A 131 -10.26 -28.50 10.02
N PHE A 132 -9.29 -28.52 9.12
CA PHE A 132 -9.45 -28.02 7.75
C PHE A 132 -10.53 -28.80 7.00
N GLU A 133 -10.51 -30.13 7.06
CA GLU A 133 -11.49 -30.99 6.38
C GLU A 133 -12.93 -30.72 6.85
N ARG A 134 -13.12 -30.40 8.13
CA ARG A 134 -14.44 -30.04 8.69
C ARG A 134 -14.90 -28.64 8.38
N SER A 135 -13.95 -27.71 8.18
CA SER A 135 -14.21 -26.28 8.02
C SER A 135 -14.20 -25.80 6.57
N ILE A 136 -13.95 -26.67 5.59
CA ILE A 136 -14.00 -26.30 4.18
C ILE A 136 -15.44 -25.92 3.81
N ALA A 137 -15.63 -24.71 3.34
CA ALA A 137 -16.91 -24.29 2.80
C ALA A 137 -17.16 -25.03 1.47
N LYS A 138 -17.95 -26.10 1.53
CA LYS A 138 -18.37 -26.86 0.33
C LYS A 138 -19.26 -25.99 -0.57
N ASP A 139 -20.00 -25.09 0.03
CA ASP A 139 -20.78 -24.06 -0.63
C ASP A 139 -20.40 -22.69 -0.07
N PHE A 140 -19.50 -22.00 -0.80
CA PHE A 140 -19.02 -20.68 -0.40
C PHE A 140 -20.15 -19.64 -0.38
N ASN A 141 -21.13 -19.75 -1.28
CA ASN A 141 -22.23 -18.80 -1.35
C ASN A 141 -23.12 -18.91 -0.10
N ALA A 142 -23.43 -20.15 0.34
CA ALA A 142 -24.18 -20.37 1.57
C ALA A 142 -23.43 -19.86 2.79
N ALA A 143 -22.13 -20.14 2.89
CA ALA A 143 -21.30 -19.64 3.99
C ALA A 143 -21.21 -18.11 4.01
N TRP A 144 -21.12 -17.47 2.84
CA TRP A 144 -21.14 -16.01 2.72
C TRP A 144 -22.45 -15.43 3.23
N THR A 145 -23.58 -16.01 2.77
CA THR A 145 -24.92 -15.54 3.19
C THR A 145 -25.15 -15.74 4.69
N GLU A 146 -24.72 -16.89 5.25
CA GLU A 146 -24.76 -17.14 6.70
C GLU A 146 -23.98 -16.07 7.48
N CYS A 147 -22.76 -15.75 7.05
CA CYS A 147 -21.84 -14.91 7.80
C CYS A 147 -22.11 -13.40 7.62
N PHE A 148 -22.59 -12.99 6.46
CA PHE A 148 -22.72 -11.57 6.13
C PHE A 148 -24.17 -11.11 5.94
N HIS A 149 -25.15 -12.03 5.99
CA HIS A 149 -26.59 -11.75 5.79
C HIS A 149 -26.88 -11.08 4.43
N GLU A 150 -26.06 -11.41 3.42
CA GLU A 150 -26.15 -10.89 2.06
C GLU A 150 -25.86 -12.00 1.06
N GLU A 151 -26.52 -11.99 -0.09
CA GLU A 151 -26.23 -12.93 -1.16
C GLU A 151 -24.82 -12.71 -1.74
N PHE A 152 -24.11 -13.79 -2.04
CA PHE A 152 -22.83 -13.72 -2.74
C PHE A 152 -23.06 -13.47 -4.22
N VAL A 153 -22.74 -12.26 -4.67
CA VAL A 153 -22.84 -11.86 -6.08
C VAL A 153 -21.45 -11.59 -6.63
N ARG A 154 -21.11 -12.22 -7.77
CA ARG A 154 -19.76 -12.15 -8.35
C ARG A 154 -19.37 -10.76 -8.85
N LEU A 155 -20.31 -10.07 -9.47
CA LEU A 155 -20.18 -8.71 -9.97
C LEU A 155 -21.40 -7.95 -9.48
N TYR A 156 -21.23 -6.98 -8.61
CA TYR A 156 -22.36 -6.30 -7.99
C TYR A 156 -22.18 -4.78 -7.99
N ARG A 157 -23.30 -4.10 -7.91
CA ARG A 157 -23.39 -2.67 -7.61
C ARG A 157 -24.16 -2.45 -6.33
N LYS A 158 -23.64 -1.57 -5.47
CA LYS A 158 -24.33 -1.02 -4.30
C LYS A 158 -24.38 0.49 -4.38
N GLU A 159 -25.47 1.06 -3.91
CA GLU A 159 -25.62 2.50 -3.75
C GLU A 159 -25.57 2.86 -2.27
N ILE A 160 -24.64 3.75 -1.90
CA ILE A 160 -24.49 4.24 -0.54
C ILE A 160 -24.50 5.77 -0.59
N LYS A 161 -25.54 6.38 -0.02
CA LYS A 161 -25.73 7.84 -0.03
C LYS A 161 -25.62 8.50 -1.41
N GLY A 162 -26.09 7.80 -2.46
CA GLY A 162 -26.10 8.29 -3.84
C GLY A 162 -24.73 8.21 -4.54
N TYR A 163 -23.82 7.40 -4.02
CA TYR A 163 -22.57 7.01 -4.66
C TYR A 163 -22.58 5.53 -4.99
N SER A 164 -22.16 5.18 -6.19
CA SER A 164 -22.12 3.80 -6.68
C SER A 164 -20.80 3.11 -6.31
N PHE A 165 -20.92 1.89 -5.81
CA PHE A 165 -19.80 0.98 -5.52
C PHE A 165 -19.94 -0.25 -6.39
N LEU A 166 -18.94 -0.53 -7.22
CA LEU A 166 -18.87 -1.70 -8.09
C LEU A 166 -17.87 -2.69 -7.51
N GLY A 167 -18.34 -3.87 -7.10
CA GLY A 167 -17.54 -4.94 -6.53
C GLY A 167 -17.23 -6.04 -7.53
N PHE A 168 -15.96 -6.46 -7.60
CA PHE A 168 -15.47 -7.54 -8.43
C PHE A 168 -14.84 -8.64 -7.57
N GLN A 169 -15.56 -9.75 -7.40
CA GLN A 169 -15.08 -10.90 -6.63
C GLN A 169 -13.92 -11.60 -7.35
N TYR A 170 -12.92 -12.04 -6.60
CA TYR A 170 -11.73 -12.67 -7.16
C TYR A 170 -12.09 -13.88 -8.06
N GLY A 171 -11.46 -13.96 -9.23
CA GLY A 171 -11.71 -15.03 -10.20
C GLY A 171 -13.01 -14.90 -11.00
N SER A 172 -13.75 -13.80 -10.87
CA SER A 172 -14.93 -13.53 -11.70
C SER A 172 -14.54 -13.25 -13.15
N LYS A 173 -15.52 -13.35 -14.05
CA LYS A 173 -15.37 -13.08 -15.48
C LYS A 173 -16.43 -12.06 -15.92
N GLY A 174 -16.28 -11.49 -17.13
CA GLY A 174 -17.26 -10.57 -17.70
C GLY A 174 -17.15 -9.14 -17.15
N LEU A 175 -15.95 -8.73 -16.71
CA LEU A 175 -15.73 -7.40 -16.12
C LEU A 175 -15.99 -6.28 -17.14
N ALA A 176 -15.52 -6.45 -18.39
CA ALA A 176 -15.64 -5.39 -19.40
C ALA A 176 -17.11 -5.09 -19.71
N GLU A 177 -17.91 -6.12 -19.92
CA GLU A 177 -19.34 -6.02 -20.15
C GLU A 177 -20.09 -5.44 -18.94
N PHE A 178 -19.69 -5.85 -17.75
CA PHE A 178 -20.24 -5.31 -16.50
C PHE A 178 -19.98 -3.80 -16.39
N ILE A 179 -18.74 -3.35 -16.56
CA ILE A 179 -18.39 -1.92 -16.47
C ILE A 179 -19.12 -1.10 -17.55
N GLU A 180 -19.17 -1.58 -18.80
CA GLU A 180 -19.90 -0.85 -19.88
C GLU A 180 -21.39 -0.74 -19.58
N ARG A 181 -22.01 -1.78 -19.03
CA ARG A 181 -23.43 -1.75 -18.62
C ARG A 181 -23.66 -0.75 -17.47
N GLU A 182 -22.86 -0.85 -16.41
CA GLU A 182 -23.04 0.03 -15.25
C GLU A 182 -22.75 1.49 -15.61
N LYS A 183 -21.67 1.75 -16.36
CA LYS A 183 -21.28 3.08 -16.82
C LYS A 183 -22.41 3.85 -17.50
N ALA A 184 -23.26 3.16 -18.27
CA ALA A 184 -24.39 3.78 -18.96
C ALA A 184 -25.43 4.40 -18.00
N THR A 185 -25.42 4.00 -16.73
CA THR A 185 -26.38 4.43 -15.70
C THR A 185 -25.74 5.25 -14.58
N LEU A 186 -24.42 5.41 -14.57
CA LEU A 186 -23.70 6.20 -13.57
C LEU A 186 -23.81 7.70 -13.88
N ASP A 187 -23.87 8.50 -12.82
CA ASP A 187 -23.77 9.96 -12.92
C ASP A 187 -22.34 10.37 -13.29
N PRO A 188 -22.09 10.91 -14.49
CA PRO A 188 -20.73 11.26 -14.90
C PRO A 188 -20.12 12.43 -14.12
N SER A 189 -20.94 13.20 -13.39
CA SER A 189 -20.49 14.33 -12.57
C SER A 189 -19.98 13.90 -11.19
N LYS A 190 -20.25 12.65 -10.78
CA LYS A 190 -19.85 12.10 -9.49
C LYS A 190 -18.77 11.04 -9.62
N PRO A 191 -17.88 10.89 -8.62
CA PRO A 191 -17.03 9.72 -8.56
C PRO A 191 -17.89 8.47 -8.31
N PHE A 192 -17.49 7.35 -8.89
CA PHE A 192 -17.91 6.03 -8.47
C PHE A 192 -16.72 5.22 -8.00
N PHE A 193 -16.97 4.23 -7.16
CA PHE A 193 -15.94 3.44 -6.51
C PHE A 193 -15.93 2.02 -7.05
N TYR A 194 -14.76 1.56 -7.47
CA TYR A 194 -14.53 0.20 -7.93
C TYR A 194 -13.64 -0.54 -6.93
N VAL A 195 -13.99 -1.77 -6.58
CA VAL A 195 -13.26 -2.56 -5.59
C VAL A 195 -12.94 -3.93 -6.16
N GLN A 196 -11.66 -4.28 -6.17
CA GLN A 196 -11.15 -5.63 -6.47
C GLN A 196 -9.98 -5.97 -5.56
N HIS A 197 -9.50 -7.22 -5.57
CA HIS A 197 -8.39 -7.63 -4.74
C HIS A 197 -7.02 -7.33 -5.36
N GLN A 198 -6.74 -7.84 -6.57
CA GLN A 198 -5.45 -7.64 -7.22
C GLN A 198 -5.24 -6.18 -7.62
N HIS A 199 -3.98 -5.71 -7.62
CA HIS A 199 -3.69 -4.38 -8.16
C HIS A 199 -4.05 -4.28 -9.63
N LEU A 200 -4.58 -3.13 -10.03
CA LEU A 200 -4.81 -2.81 -11.42
C LEU A 200 -3.45 -2.61 -12.10
N ARG A 201 -3.21 -3.33 -13.19
CA ARG A 201 -1.94 -3.30 -13.91
C ARG A 201 -1.56 -1.87 -14.31
N ASP A 202 -0.27 -1.54 -14.18
CA ASP A 202 0.32 -0.26 -14.56
C ASP A 202 -0.24 0.97 -13.82
N THR A 203 -0.76 0.78 -12.61
CA THR A 203 -1.27 1.83 -11.71
C THR A 203 -0.44 1.96 -10.44
N CYS A 204 -1.01 1.68 -9.24
CA CYS A 204 -0.28 1.74 -7.97
C CYS A 204 1.01 0.93 -8.02
N TYR A 205 2.08 1.47 -7.44
CA TYR A 205 3.41 0.88 -7.33
C TYR A 205 4.13 0.64 -8.67
N GLY A 206 3.52 0.95 -9.80
CA GLY A 206 4.11 0.84 -11.13
C GLY A 206 3.94 -0.54 -11.79
N PRO A 207 4.59 -0.75 -12.96
CA PRO A 207 4.37 -1.94 -13.80
C PRO A 207 4.90 -3.25 -13.18
N TRP A 208 5.75 -3.17 -12.16
CA TRP A 208 6.34 -4.32 -11.46
C TRP A 208 5.65 -4.62 -10.12
N ALA A 209 4.51 -3.99 -9.81
CA ALA A 209 3.74 -4.33 -8.60
C ALA A 209 3.41 -5.82 -8.59
N TRP A 210 3.87 -6.51 -7.54
CA TRP A 210 3.55 -7.92 -7.35
C TRP A 210 2.04 -8.09 -7.18
N GLY A 211 1.49 -9.14 -7.76
CA GLY A 211 0.08 -9.46 -7.60
C GLY A 211 -0.88 -8.58 -8.41
N ARG A 212 -0.38 -7.85 -9.43
CA ARG A 212 -1.25 -7.12 -10.36
C ARG A 212 -2.10 -8.05 -11.20
N ASP A 213 -3.25 -7.57 -11.66
CA ASP A 213 -4.09 -8.25 -12.64
C ASP A 213 -3.42 -8.29 -14.03
N ARG A 214 -4.11 -8.87 -15.01
CA ARG A 214 -3.62 -8.96 -16.39
C ARG A 214 -3.92 -7.72 -17.22
N GLY A 215 -4.51 -6.67 -16.63
CA GLY A 215 -4.85 -5.41 -17.25
C GLY A 215 -6.32 -5.30 -17.68
N GLU A 216 -7.16 -6.28 -17.38
CA GLU A 216 -8.59 -6.24 -17.72
C GLU A 216 -9.28 -5.05 -17.06
N SER A 217 -9.04 -4.86 -15.75
CA SER A 217 -9.62 -3.75 -15.00
C SER A 217 -9.07 -2.40 -15.43
N THR A 218 -7.76 -2.29 -15.69
CA THR A 218 -7.16 -1.06 -16.21
C THR A 218 -7.78 -0.67 -17.56
N ASN A 219 -7.93 -1.64 -18.46
CA ASN A 219 -8.52 -1.40 -19.77
C ASN A 219 -10.00 -0.98 -19.68
N ALA A 220 -10.79 -1.64 -18.82
CA ALA A 220 -12.20 -1.30 -18.62
C ALA A 220 -12.37 0.09 -18.01
N LEU A 221 -11.60 0.41 -16.95
CA LEU A 221 -11.71 1.68 -16.24
C LEU A 221 -11.02 2.85 -16.94
N SER A 222 -10.13 2.61 -17.90
CA SER A 222 -9.46 3.68 -18.64
C SER A 222 -10.43 4.63 -19.37
N LYS A 223 -11.65 4.17 -19.64
CA LYS A 223 -12.74 4.95 -20.23
C LYS A 223 -13.65 5.63 -19.19
N CYS A 224 -13.29 5.56 -17.91
CA CYS A 224 -14.08 6.05 -16.77
C CYS A 224 -13.26 7.02 -15.93
N PRO A 225 -13.06 8.28 -16.36
CA PRO A 225 -12.18 9.23 -15.67
C PRO A 225 -12.63 9.56 -14.23
N ASN A 226 -13.91 9.35 -13.91
CA ASN A 226 -14.49 9.53 -12.59
C ASN A 226 -14.43 8.27 -11.71
N ALA A 227 -13.76 7.19 -12.15
CA ALA A 227 -13.58 6.00 -11.35
C ALA A 227 -12.49 6.21 -10.28
N VAL A 228 -12.75 5.67 -9.07
CA VAL A 228 -11.79 5.55 -7.98
C VAL A 228 -11.72 4.07 -7.58
N ALA A 229 -10.62 3.41 -7.94
CA ALA A 229 -10.43 1.99 -7.73
C ALA A 229 -9.62 1.69 -6.45
N PHE A 230 -10.06 0.73 -5.66
CA PHE A 230 -9.36 0.21 -4.47
C PHE A 230 -8.89 -1.21 -4.71
N SER A 231 -7.65 -1.51 -4.30
CA SER A 231 -7.05 -2.85 -4.45
C SER A 231 -6.04 -3.16 -3.35
N GLY A 232 -5.92 -4.44 -2.98
CA GLY A 232 -5.03 -4.96 -1.92
C GLY A 232 -3.92 -5.87 -2.45
N HIS A 233 -3.82 -7.09 -1.90
CA HIS A 233 -3.03 -8.23 -2.34
C HIS A 233 -1.52 -8.16 -2.08
N SER A 234 -0.84 -7.07 -2.39
CA SER A 234 0.61 -6.96 -2.20
C SER A 234 1.00 -6.63 -0.76
N HIS A 235 0.07 -6.16 0.04
CA HIS A 235 0.29 -5.66 1.40
C HIS A 235 1.25 -4.46 1.47
N TYR A 236 1.56 -3.79 0.35
CA TYR A 236 2.51 -2.68 0.35
C TYR A 236 2.00 -1.51 1.19
N SER A 237 2.91 -0.89 1.91
CA SER A 237 2.60 0.11 2.92
C SER A 237 1.90 1.36 2.37
N LEU A 238 0.90 1.89 3.10
CA LEU A 238 0.29 3.20 2.82
C LEU A 238 1.24 4.39 3.04
N THR A 239 2.42 4.15 3.58
CA THR A 239 3.48 5.16 3.65
C THR A 239 4.26 5.29 2.34
N ASP A 240 4.14 4.29 1.45
CA ASP A 240 4.65 4.39 0.10
C ASP A 240 3.76 5.33 -0.71
N GLU A 241 4.35 6.43 -1.16
CA GLU A 241 3.62 7.45 -1.91
C GLU A 241 3.13 6.95 -3.28
N ARG A 242 3.59 5.76 -3.74
CA ARG A 242 3.10 5.08 -4.95
C ARG A 242 1.79 4.31 -4.72
N SER A 243 1.29 4.25 -3.48
CA SER A 243 -0.02 3.62 -3.16
C SER A 243 -1.20 4.36 -3.75
N VAL A 244 -1.04 5.59 -4.23
CA VAL A 244 -2.06 6.32 -4.99
C VAL A 244 -1.49 6.72 -6.33
N TRP A 245 -2.27 6.46 -7.37
CA TRP A 245 -1.95 6.78 -8.77
C TRP A 245 -3.15 7.41 -9.44
N GLN A 246 -2.89 8.43 -10.25
CA GLN A 246 -3.87 9.03 -11.14
C GLN A 246 -3.33 9.09 -12.57
N GLY A 247 -4.12 8.60 -13.49
CA GLY A 247 -3.93 8.67 -14.93
C GLY A 247 -5.30 8.84 -15.59
N SER A 248 -5.74 7.88 -16.41
CA SER A 248 -7.08 7.88 -16.99
C SER A 248 -8.22 7.70 -15.97
N PHE A 249 -7.90 7.25 -14.78
CA PHE A 249 -8.77 7.14 -13.60
C PHE A 249 -7.89 7.23 -12.34
N THR A 250 -8.48 7.09 -11.15
CA THR A 250 -7.71 7.04 -9.88
C THR A 250 -7.63 5.60 -9.37
N SER A 251 -6.42 5.14 -9.00
CA SER A 251 -6.19 3.83 -8.36
C SER A 251 -5.50 4.01 -7.01
N ILE A 252 -5.93 3.21 -6.01
CA ILE A 252 -5.51 3.31 -4.62
C ILE A 252 -5.21 1.91 -4.10
N GLY A 253 -3.97 1.67 -3.67
CA GLY A 253 -3.57 0.49 -2.93
C GLY A 253 -3.99 0.62 -1.47
N THR A 254 -4.59 -0.42 -0.90
CA THR A 254 -5.20 -0.39 0.43
C THR A 254 -4.32 -0.97 1.54
N ALA A 255 -3.14 -1.48 1.19
CA ALA A 255 -2.22 -2.19 2.08
C ALA A 255 -2.83 -3.45 2.74
N SER A 256 -2.55 -3.68 4.02
CA SER A 256 -3.05 -4.85 4.75
C SER A 256 -3.28 -4.53 6.23
N LEU A 257 -4.32 -5.12 6.78
CA LEU A 257 -4.59 -5.10 8.22
C LEU A 257 -3.86 -6.23 8.97
N SER A 258 -3.23 -7.16 8.26
CA SER A 258 -2.54 -8.31 8.87
C SER A 258 -1.04 -8.07 9.07
N TYR A 259 -0.33 -7.77 7.99
CA TYR A 259 1.10 -7.46 7.99
C TYR A 259 1.48 -6.68 6.73
N ILE A 260 2.59 -5.95 6.76
CA ILE A 260 3.05 -5.17 5.62
C ILE A 260 3.98 -5.99 4.73
N GLY A 261 3.77 -5.90 3.42
CA GLY A 261 4.66 -6.45 2.39
C GLY A 261 5.77 -5.47 2.01
N VAL A 262 6.87 -6.00 1.52
CA VAL A 262 7.99 -5.23 0.99
C VAL A 262 8.01 -5.36 -0.53
N PRO A 263 8.06 -4.25 -1.28
CA PRO A 263 8.16 -4.29 -2.73
C PRO A 263 9.38 -5.06 -3.21
N ASP A 264 9.18 -5.95 -4.18
CA ASP A 264 10.21 -6.86 -4.68
C ASP A 264 11.36 -6.13 -5.39
N ASP A 265 11.12 -4.96 -5.97
CA ASP A 265 12.12 -4.15 -6.65
C ASP A 265 13.33 -3.78 -5.77
N VAL A 266 13.14 -3.67 -4.46
CA VAL A 266 14.22 -3.40 -3.51
C VAL A 266 15.22 -4.56 -3.41
N PHE A 267 14.74 -5.80 -3.61
CA PHE A 267 15.57 -7.00 -3.46
C PHE A 267 16.26 -7.40 -4.77
N TYR A 268 15.63 -7.12 -5.90
CA TYR A 268 16.13 -7.59 -7.20
C TYR A 268 17.36 -6.83 -7.71
N GLU A 269 17.58 -5.60 -7.29
CA GLU A 269 18.75 -4.81 -7.70
C GLU A 269 20.06 -5.24 -7.00
N ASN A 270 19.97 -6.08 -5.95
CA ASN A 270 21.14 -6.53 -5.18
C ASN A 270 21.81 -7.80 -5.77
N ALA A 271 21.25 -8.38 -6.82
CA ALA A 271 21.81 -9.57 -7.44
C ALA A 271 22.83 -9.19 -8.52
N ARG A 272 24.00 -9.84 -8.50
CA ARG A 272 24.95 -9.81 -9.63
C ARG A 272 24.35 -10.53 -10.82
N ASP A 273 24.71 -10.10 -12.03
CA ASP A 273 24.33 -10.81 -13.26
C ASP A 273 24.71 -12.28 -13.17
N GLY A 274 23.72 -13.17 -13.31
CA GLY A 274 23.89 -14.62 -13.26
C GLY A 274 23.74 -15.30 -11.90
N GLU A 275 23.64 -14.57 -10.80
CA GLU A 275 23.35 -15.14 -9.47
C GLU A 275 21.85 -15.31 -9.23
N LYS A 276 21.46 -16.39 -8.51
CA LYS A 276 20.09 -16.53 -8.01
C LYS A 276 19.81 -15.36 -7.07
N ARG A 277 18.86 -14.51 -7.45
CA ARG A 277 18.39 -13.38 -6.66
C ARG A 277 17.86 -13.89 -5.33
N VAL A 278 18.60 -13.68 -4.26
CA VAL A 278 18.18 -14.06 -2.91
C VAL A 278 17.38 -12.89 -2.36
N LYS A 279 16.10 -13.13 -2.11
CA LYS A 279 15.24 -12.17 -1.39
C LYS A 279 15.73 -12.08 0.05
N GLU A 280 16.47 -11.04 0.38
CA GLU A 280 16.83 -10.76 1.76
C GLU A 280 15.59 -10.24 2.49
N MET A 281 15.09 -11.05 3.42
CA MET A 281 13.97 -10.62 4.28
C MET A 281 14.46 -9.54 5.24
N PRO A 282 13.65 -8.50 5.49
CA PRO A 282 14.01 -7.49 6.49
C PRO A 282 14.27 -8.14 7.86
N THR A 283 15.24 -7.61 8.58
CA THR A 283 15.58 -8.04 9.94
C THR A 283 14.63 -7.50 11.02
N PHE A 284 13.70 -6.63 10.61
CA PHE A 284 12.69 -6.01 11.50
C PHE A 284 11.30 -6.61 11.23
N SER A 285 10.41 -6.48 12.21
CA SER A 285 9.02 -6.95 12.08
C SER A 285 8.23 -6.07 11.11
N LEU A 286 7.41 -6.70 10.26
CA LEU A 286 6.44 -6.04 9.41
C LEU A 286 5.00 -6.21 9.95
N ARG A 287 4.85 -6.84 11.12
CA ARG A 287 3.55 -7.10 11.76
C ARG A 287 3.08 -5.96 12.66
N ASP A 288 3.93 -5.00 12.97
CA ASP A 288 3.64 -3.76 13.66
C ASP A 288 3.04 -2.68 12.76
N GLY A 289 2.99 -2.93 11.44
CA GLY A 289 2.19 -2.19 10.48
C GLY A 289 0.88 -2.92 10.19
N LYS A 290 -0.26 -2.30 10.52
CA LYS A 290 -1.62 -2.75 10.21
C LYS A 290 -2.39 -1.57 9.64
N HIS A 291 -2.45 -1.52 8.31
CA HIS A 291 -2.88 -0.32 7.63
C HIS A 291 -4.32 -0.38 7.15
N GLY A 292 -4.95 0.77 7.11
CA GLY A 292 -6.25 1.03 6.54
C GLY A 292 -6.46 2.53 6.38
N MET A 293 -7.61 2.92 5.87
CA MET A 293 -7.92 4.32 5.59
C MET A 293 -9.32 4.69 6.05
N LEU A 294 -9.53 5.99 6.29
CA LEU A 294 -10.84 6.62 6.29
C LEU A 294 -10.96 7.41 4.99
N MET A 295 -12.03 7.20 4.24
CA MET A 295 -12.35 7.96 3.04
C MET A 295 -13.52 8.89 3.33
N ASP A 296 -13.32 10.17 3.10
CA ASP A 296 -14.36 11.21 3.16
C ASP A 296 -14.59 11.80 1.78
N VAL A 297 -15.84 11.80 1.32
CA VAL A 297 -16.25 12.41 0.05
C VAL A 297 -17.02 13.71 0.33
N PHE A 298 -16.48 14.80 -0.20
CA PHE A 298 -17.08 16.13 -0.15
C PHE A 298 -17.56 16.54 -1.55
N ALA A 299 -18.17 17.71 -1.64
CA ALA A 299 -18.61 18.25 -2.95
C ALA A 299 -17.46 18.48 -3.92
N ASP A 300 -16.29 18.86 -3.41
CA ASP A 300 -15.14 19.37 -4.16
C ASP A 300 -13.88 18.49 -4.05
N ARG A 301 -13.93 17.41 -3.27
CA ARG A 301 -12.76 16.55 -3.03
C ARG A 301 -13.10 15.21 -2.41
N ILE A 302 -12.18 14.25 -2.55
CA ILE A 302 -12.10 13.03 -1.75
C ILE A 302 -10.86 13.16 -0.85
N VAL A 303 -11.00 12.86 0.43
CA VAL A 303 -9.90 12.85 1.41
C VAL A 303 -9.68 11.42 1.89
N LEU A 304 -8.44 10.94 1.81
CA LEU A 304 -8.04 9.62 2.27
C LEU A 304 -7.06 9.78 3.45
N SER A 305 -7.55 9.49 4.64
CA SER A 305 -6.76 9.55 5.87
C SER A 305 -6.15 8.18 6.18
N ARG A 306 -4.83 8.07 6.07
CA ARG A 306 -4.07 6.82 6.24
C ARG A 306 -3.83 6.52 7.71
N ARG A 307 -4.12 5.29 8.14
CA ARG A 307 -4.08 4.90 9.57
C ARG A 307 -3.32 3.59 9.79
N ASN A 308 -2.62 3.52 10.94
CA ASN A 308 -2.06 2.29 11.48
C ASN A 308 -2.91 1.83 12.66
N PHE A 309 -3.47 0.63 12.55
CA PHE A 309 -4.31 -0.01 13.56
C PHE A 309 -3.52 -0.98 14.46
N ALA A 310 -2.20 -1.03 14.33
CA ALA A 310 -1.35 -1.87 15.17
C ALA A 310 -1.24 -1.34 16.61
N THR A 311 -1.53 -0.07 16.82
CA THR A 311 -1.44 0.61 18.11
C THR A 311 -2.82 0.89 18.69
N LYS A 312 -2.93 0.94 20.03
CA LYS A 312 -4.20 1.23 20.72
C LYS A 312 -4.81 2.57 20.28
N ASP A 313 -3.95 3.58 20.11
CA ASP A 313 -4.35 4.89 19.59
C ASP A 313 -4.08 4.88 18.08
N VAL A 314 -5.12 4.63 17.29
CA VAL A 314 -5.03 4.53 15.82
C VAL A 314 -4.22 5.69 15.24
N GLU A 315 -3.01 5.39 14.76
CA GLU A 315 -1.99 6.37 14.42
C GLU A 315 -2.11 6.85 12.97
N SER A 316 -1.91 8.15 12.74
CA SER A 316 -1.76 8.68 11.37
C SER A 316 -0.42 8.24 10.77
N LEU A 317 -0.45 7.74 9.53
CA LEU A 317 0.73 7.35 8.76
C LEU A 317 1.38 8.52 8.00
N GLY A 318 0.76 9.67 8.00
CA GLY A 318 1.23 10.88 7.33
C GLY A 318 0.09 11.81 6.91
N PRO A 319 0.38 12.86 6.14
CA PRO A 319 -0.64 13.77 5.61
C PRO A 319 -1.69 13.04 4.78
N ASP A 320 -2.93 13.51 4.85
CA ASP A 320 -4.03 12.97 4.06
C ASP A 320 -3.78 13.16 2.56
N TRP A 321 -4.23 12.22 1.74
CA TRP A 321 -4.29 12.39 0.30
C TRP A 321 -5.61 13.06 -0.07
N THR A 322 -5.53 14.22 -0.71
CA THR A 322 -6.70 14.98 -1.15
C THR A 322 -6.80 14.95 -2.66
N ILE A 323 -7.83 14.30 -3.18
CA ILE A 323 -8.13 14.19 -4.60
C ILE A 323 -9.20 15.23 -4.93
N PRO A 324 -8.93 16.27 -5.73
CA PRO A 324 -9.92 17.29 -6.06
C PRO A 324 -11.03 16.74 -6.94
N LEU A 325 -12.23 17.28 -6.77
CA LEU A 325 -13.39 17.02 -7.62
C LEU A 325 -13.89 18.35 -8.23
N PRO A 326 -14.27 18.40 -9.51
CA PRO A 326 -13.98 17.36 -10.51
C PRO A 326 -12.47 17.09 -10.59
N PHE A 327 -12.09 15.91 -11.11
CA PHE A 327 -10.68 15.53 -11.20
C PHE A 327 -9.86 16.58 -11.96
N ALA A 328 -8.72 16.97 -11.41
CA ALA A 328 -7.88 18.03 -11.96
C ALA A 328 -7.01 17.52 -13.11
N GLU A 329 -6.74 18.41 -14.07
CA GLU A 329 -5.78 18.22 -15.14
C GLU A 329 -4.64 19.28 -15.02
N PRO A 330 -3.35 18.89 -14.91
CA PRO A 330 -2.88 17.50 -14.78
C PRO A 330 -3.23 16.90 -13.40
N PRO A 331 -3.40 15.57 -13.32
CA PRO A 331 -3.80 14.93 -12.07
C PRO A 331 -2.70 15.04 -11.01
N PRO A 332 -3.03 15.44 -9.76
CA PRO A 332 -2.03 15.70 -8.71
C PRO A 332 -1.27 14.44 -8.28
N PHE A 333 -1.86 13.25 -8.45
CA PHE A 333 -1.25 11.98 -8.07
C PHE A 333 -0.69 11.19 -9.26
N SER A 334 -0.44 11.80 -10.41
CA SER A 334 0.39 11.15 -11.43
C SER A 334 1.81 10.96 -10.89
N PHE A 335 2.45 9.82 -11.23
CA PHE A 335 3.81 9.55 -10.75
C PHE A 335 4.81 10.61 -11.22
N ALA A 336 4.68 11.10 -12.45
CA ALA A 336 5.53 12.16 -12.99
C ALA A 336 5.40 13.47 -12.18
N SER A 337 4.15 13.89 -11.88
CA SER A 337 3.90 15.09 -11.08
C SER A 337 4.45 14.96 -9.65
N ARG A 338 4.34 13.79 -9.05
CA ARG A 338 4.80 13.56 -7.67
C ARG A 338 6.30 13.36 -7.58
N ALA A 339 6.88 12.56 -8.46
CA ALA A 339 8.32 12.34 -8.50
C ALA A 339 9.11 13.65 -8.61
N SER A 340 8.58 14.65 -9.35
CA SER A 340 9.23 15.95 -9.48
C SER A 340 9.09 16.85 -8.24
N LYS A 341 8.03 16.67 -7.44
CA LYS A 341 7.70 17.56 -6.30
C LYS A 341 8.14 17.03 -4.95
N ILE A 342 8.41 15.71 -4.83
CA ILE A 342 8.78 15.10 -3.57
C ILE A 342 10.13 15.63 -3.09
N ALA A 343 10.22 16.05 -1.83
CA ALA A 343 11.47 16.56 -1.28
C ALA A 343 12.54 15.45 -1.19
N PHE A 344 13.80 15.82 -1.35
CA PHE A 344 14.92 14.89 -1.11
C PHE A 344 15.00 14.54 0.38
N PRO A 345 15.19 13.26 0.73
CA PRO A 345 15.48 12.87 2.12
C PRO A 345 16.87 13.41 2.52
N LYS A 346 17.03 13.72 3.80
CA LYS A 346 18.28 14.26 4.34
C LYS A 346 18.67 13.56 5.62
N PHE A 347 19.95 13.27 5.74
CA PHE A 347 20.55 12.90 7.01
C PHE A 347 20.69 14.12 7.94
N PRO A 348 20.66 13.93 9.27
CA PRO A 348 21.13 14.94 10.22
C PRO A 348 22.58 15.36 9.92
N GLU A 349 22.95 16.60 10.19
CA GLU A 349 24.32 17.11 9.96
C GLU A 349 25.39 16.31 10.69
N SER A 350 25.06 15.75 11.86
CA SER A 350 25.97 14.92 12.67
C SER A 350 26.09 13.47 12.16
N ALA A 351 25.36 13.09 11.12
CA ALA A 351 25.32 11.70 10.65
C ALA A 351 26.69 11.26 10.12
N LYS A 352 27.11 10.08 10.58
CA LYS A 352 28.37 9.42 10.16
C LYS A 352 28.10 7.98 9.82
N VAL A 353 28.88 7.44 8.91
CA VAL A 353 28.94 6.01 8.61
C VAL A 353 29.97 5.37 9.51
N THR A 354 29.59 4.29 10.19
CA THR A 354 30.50 3.45 10.98
C THR A 354 30.64 2.11 10.27
N VAL A 355 31.88 1.66 10.06
CA VAL A 355 32.16 0.39 9.43
C VAL A 355 32.73 -0.57 10.45
N ILE A 356 32.06 -1.72 10.66
CA ILE A 356 32.41 -2.71 11.68
C ILE A 356 32.66 -4.05 11.03
N SER A 357 33.85 -4.60 11.22
CA SER A 357 34.18 -5.96 10.77
C SER A 357 33.96 -6.95 11.93
N ARG A 358 33.16 -7.99 11.70
CA ARG A 358 32.82 -9.02 12.71
C ARG A 358 32.66 -10.39 12.07
N ASP A 359 32.76 -11.44 12.90
CA ASP A 359 32.37 -12.77 12.47
C ASP A 359 30.84 -12.90 12.50
N GLY A 360 30.26 -13.55 11.51
CA GLY A 360 28.84 -13.78 11.38
C GLY A 360 28.54 -15.11 10.71
N GLU A 361 27.28 -15.42 10.56
CA GLU A 361 26.80 -16.61 9.87
C GLU A 361 25.84 -16.19 8.74
N ASN A 362 25.92 -16.89 7.60
CA ASN A 362 24.93 -16.77 6.53
C ASN A 362 23.66 -17.60 6.86
N ARG A 363 22.68 -17.62 5.97
CA ARG A 363 21.44 -18.40 6.11
C ARG A 363 21.67 -19.90 6.27
N ASP A 364 22.76 -20.43 5.70
CA ASP A 364 23.13 -21.84 5.76
C ASP A 364 23.98 -22.14 7.00
N LYS A 365 24.06 -21.19 7.98
CA LYS A 365 24.87 -21.26 9.21
C LYS A 365 26.37 -21.40 8.95
N VAL A 366 26.85 -21.01 7.78
CA VAL A 366 28.27 -20.99 7.45
C VAL A 366 28.88 -19.72 8.03
N LYS A 367 29.89 -19.89 8.88
CA LYS A 367 30.65 -18.79 9.47
C LYS A 367 31.48 -18.09 8.39
N HIS A 368 31.43 -16.78 8.38
CA HIS A 368 32.24 -15.95 7.50
C HIS A 368 32.48 -14.57 8.09
N ARG A 369 33.51 -13.89 7.61
CA ARG A 369 33.80 -12.52 7.99
C ARG A 369 32.78 -11.58 7.33
N GLN A 370 32.14 -10.74 8.14
CA GLN A 370 31.15 -9.75 7.71
C GLN A 370 31.64 -8.33 7.94
N VAL A 371 31.23 -7.41 7.09
CA VAL A 371 31.38 -5.97 7.24
C VAL A 371 30.01 -5.35 7.36
N SER A 372 29.72 -4.77 8.53
CA SER A 372 28.50 -4.03 8.79
C SER A 372 28.73 -2.55 8.56
N VAL A 373 27.95 -1.95 7.70
CA VAL A 373 27.94 -0.51 7.42
C VAL A 373 26.75 0.07 8.18
N GLU A 374 27.02 0.78 9.27
CA GLU A 374 26.00 1.31 10.18
C GLU A 374 25.91 2.85 10.07
N PHE A 375 24.70 3.37 10.06
CA PHE A 375 24.43 4.80 9.89
C PHE A 375 23.09 5.17 10.54
N PRO A 376 22.91 6.44 10.96
CA PRO A 376 21.63 6.88 11.52
C PRO A 376 20.55 6.97 10.44
N ALA A 377 19.29 6.83 10.84
CA ALA A 377 18.16 7.09 9.94
C ALA A 377 18.18 8.55 9.44
N ALA A 378 17.80 8.76 8.17
CA ALA A 378 17.59 10.09 7.63
C ALA A 378 16.18 10.57 8.02
N THR A 379 16.10 11.65 8.77
CA THR A 379 14.86 12.11 9.44
C THR A 379 14.26 13.37 8.86
N GLU A 380 14.98 14.07 7.98
CA GLU A 380 14.59 15.35 7.41
C GLU A 380 14.16 15.22 5.94
N GLY A 381 13.45 16.22 5.44
CA GLY A 381 13.01 16.28 4.04
C GLY A 381 11.97 15.25 3.68
N GLY A 382 12.13 14.60 2.52
CA GLY A 382 11.25 13.54 2.02
C GLY A 382 11.35 12.28 2.86
N ARG A 383 10.27 11.46 2.82
CA ARG A 383 10.28 10.17 3.51
C ARG A 383 11.27 9.21 2.85
N VAL A 384 12.06 8.53 3.66
CA VAL A 384 12.94 7.47 3.19
C VAL A 384 12.13 6.20 2.99
N PHE A 385 12.27 5.63 1.81
CA PHE A 385 11.79 4.30 1.48
C PHE A 385 12.89 3.26 1.70
N ASP A 386 14.07 3.51 1.14
CA ASP A 386 15.25 2.69 1.30
C ASP A 386 16.54 3.52 1.34
N TYR A 387 17.64 2.85 1.64
CA TYR A 387 18.99 3.39 1.56
C TYR A 387 19.77 2.61 0.50
N GLU A 388 20.43 3.33 -0.40
CA GLU A 388 21.33 2.76 -1.38
C GLU A 388 22.78 2.93 -0.90
N VAL A 389 23.45 1.82 -0.63
CA VAL A 389 24.86 1.77 -0.20
C VAL A 389 25.71 1.44 -1.42
N ARG A 390 26.52 2.39 -1.83
CA ARG A 390 27.48 2.24 -2.94
C ARG A 390 28.86 1.99 -2.37
N VAL A 391 29.49 0.92 -2.86
CA VAL A 391 30.87 0.57 -2.55
C VAL A 391 31.76 0.96 -3.70
N SER A 392 32.82 1.73 -3.46
CA SER A 392 33.78 2.15 -4.49
C SER A 392 35.20 1.91 -4.03
N GLU A 393 36.06 1.52 -4.94
CA GLU A 393 37.51 1.50 -4.73
C GLU A 393 38.06 2.93 -4.72
N PRO A 394 39.19 3.21 -4.04
CA PRO A 394 39.82 4.50 -4.06
C PRO A 394 40.14 4.95 -5.50
N GLY A 395 39.62 6.12 -5.90
CA GLY A 395 39.81 6.66 -7.25
C GLY A 395 38.98 6.02 -8.36
N GLY A 396 38.08 5.09 -8.02
CA GLY A 396 37.12 4.50 -8.99
C GLY A 396 36.01 5.47 -9.38
N GLU A 397 35.76 5.59 -10.70
CA GLU A 397 34.69 6.50 -11.22
C GLU A 397 33.28 5.93 -10.98
N SER A 398 33.14 4.63 -10.85
CA SER A 398 31.86 3.94 -10.67
C SER A 398 31.90 3.01 -9.45
N PRO A 399 30.75 2.78 -8.76
CA PRO A 399 30.71 1.83 -7.67
C PRO A 399 30.95 0.40 -8.18
N SER A 400 31.79 -0.36 -7.47
CA SER A 400 32.03 -1.79 -7.73
C SER A 400 30.87 -2.67 -7.25
N LEU A 401 30.11 -2.19 -6.27
CA LEU A 401 28.97 -2.89 -5.71
C LEU A 401 27.92 -1.87 -5.22
N VAL A 402 26.63 -2.17 -5.46
CA VAL A 402 25.50 -1.39 -4.95
C VAL A 402 24.57 -2.32 -4.20
N ARG A 403 24.15 -1.93 -2.99
CA ARG A 403 23.18 -2.67 -2.20
C ARG A 403 22.09 -1.74 -1.66
N ARG A 404 20.85 -2.19 -1.68
CA ARG A 404 19.72 -1.43 -1.14
C ARG A 404 19.21 -2.09 0.16
N VAL A 405 18.92 -1.26 1.14
CA VAL A 405 18.36 -1.66 2.43
C VAL A 405 17.09 -0.85 2.68
N ILE A 406 15.97 -1.53 2.86
CA ILE A 406 14.71 -0.89 3.23
C ILE A 406 14.87 -0.16 4.55
N SER A 407 14.30 1.05 4.65
CA SER A 407 14.20 1.76 5.93
C SER A 407 13.42 0.90 6.94
N PRO A 408 13.97 0.59 8.13
CA PRO A 408 13.29 -0.23 9.13
C PRO A 408 11.94 0.34 9.58
N THR A 409 11.72 1.62 9.35
CA THR A 409 10.52 2.36 9.77
C THR A 409 9.63 2.78 8.61
N PHE A 410 9.91 2.32 7.36
CA PHE A 410 9.15 2.77 6.18
C PHE A 410 7.65 2.54 6.30
N HIS A 411 7.24 1.50 7.03
CA HIS A 411 5.85 1.10 7.24
C HIS A 411 5.21 1.70 8.51
N LEU A 412 5.91 2.55 9.23
CA LEU A 412 5.43 3.20 10.45
C LEU A 412 5.23 4.71 10.22
N SER A 413 4.67 5.40 11.18
CA SER A 413 4.61 6.87 11.18
C SER A 413 6.01 7.48 11.26
N ARG A 414 6.21 8.66 10.65
CA ARG A 414 7.51 9.38 10.65
C ARG A 414 8.09 9.66 12.04
N LYS A 415 7.28 9.77 13.08
CA LYS A 415 7.77 9.92 14.45
C LYS A 415 8.66 8.76 14.91
N ASN A 416 8.59 7.62 14.18
CA ASN A 416 9.42 6.45 14.43
C ASN A 416 10.74 6.46 13.62
N ASP A 417 10.95 7.44 12.73
CA ASP A 417 12.18 7.56 11.93
C ASP A 417 13.34 7.94 12.84
N LYS A 418 13.95 6.94 13.47
CA LYS A 418 15.08 7.07 14.42
C LYS A 418 15.85 5.77 14.51
N GLY A 419 17.03 5.84 15.10
CA GLY A 419 17.87 4.67 15.34
C GLY A 419 18.92 4.46 14.25
N THR A 420 19.57 3.31 14.32
CA THR A 420 20.65 2.91 13.43
C THR A 420 20.14 1.95 12.37
N VAL A 421 20.52 2.19 11.13
CA VAL A 421 20.29 1.30 9.98
C VAL A 421 21.59 0.57 9.71
N SER A 422 21.53 -0.71 9.37
CA SER A 422 22.69 -1.54 9.08
C SER A 422 22.55 -2.21 7.71
N CYS A 423 23.63 -2.16 6.93
CA CYS A 423 23.78 -2.91 5.68
C CYS A 423 24.99 -3.85 5.85
N VAL A 424 24.79 -5.15 5.67
CA VAL A 424 25.81 -6.16 5.91
C VAL A 424 26.31 -6.74 4.59
N PHE A 425 27.64 -6.84 4.44
CA PHE A 425 28.33 -7.46 3.34
C PHE A 425 29.16 -8.66 3.83
N ALA A 426 29.32 -9.69 3.01
CA ALA A 426 30.40 -10.63 3.24
C ALA A 426 31.75 -9.94 2.92
N ALA A 427 32.77 -10.12 3.75
CA ALA A 427 34.07 -9.47 3.50
C ALA A 427 34.68 -9.85 2.14
N SER A 428 34.35 -11.06 1.64
CA SER A 428 34.81 -11.55 0.34
C SER A 428 34.14 -10.84 -0.85
N GLU A 429 33.03 -10.10 -0.65
CA GLU A 429 32.39 -9.30 -1.70
C GLU A 429 33.05 -7.94 -1.88
N LEU A 430 33.86 -7.52 -0.90
CA LEU A 430 34.38 -6.16 -0.84
C LEU A 430 35.84 -6.09 -1.35
N PRO A 431 36.23 -5.01 -2.03
CA PRO A 431 37.60 -4.68 -2.28
C PRO A 431 38.40 -4.52 -0.96
N SER A 432 39.70 -4.78 -1.00
CA SER A 432 40.60 -4.70 0.16
C SER A 432 40.63 -3.29 0.79
N LYS A 433 40.42 -2.27 -0.04
CA LYS A 433 40.22 -0.88 0.39
C LYS A 433 38.99 -0.35 -0.33
N CYS A 434 38.03 0.16 0.40
CA CYS A 434 36.82 0.71 -0.21
C CYS A 434 36.21 1.82 0.62
N THR A 435 35.40 2.62 -0.02
CA THR A 435 34.54 3.63 0.57
C THR A 435 33.08 3.23 0.41
N PHE A 436 32.26 3.59 1.40
CA PHE A 436 30.82 3.38 1.41
C PHE A 436 30.12 4.72 1.34
N ALA A 437 29.36 4.97 0.28
CA ALA A 437 28.49 6.14 0.15
C ALA A 437 27.05 5.70 0.35
N VAL A 438 26.39 6.23 1.37
CA VAL A 438 25.00 5.87 1.74
C VAL A 438 24.05 6.97 1.32
N TYR A 439 23.12 6.65 0.41
CA TYR A 439 22.13 7.57 -0.14
C TYR A 439 20.73 7.24 0.43
N PRO A 440 20.05 8.18 1.13
CA PRO A 440 18.67 8.00 1.50
C PRO A 440 17.78 8.23 0.26
N ARG A 441 16.83 7.33 -0.01
CA ARG A 441 15.99 7.38 -1.22
C ARG A 441 14.51 7.40 -0.88
N THR A 442 13.74 8.14 -1.67
CA THR A 442 12.26 8.08 -1.65
C THR A 442 11.75 6.87 -2.45
N SER A 443 10.48 6.53 -2.31
CA SER A 443 9.80 5.50 -3.12
C SER A 443 9.81 5.78 -4.63
N PHE A 444 10.01 7.02 -5.04
CA PHE A 444 10.22 7.42 -6.45
C PHE A 444 11.69 7.42 -6.88
N GLY A 445 12.60 6.87 -6.08
CA GLY A 445 14.02 6.75 -6.40
C GLY A 445 14.81 8.06 -6.30
N ARG A 446 14.25 9.16 -5.78
CA ARG A 446 15.01 10.39 -5.58
C ARG A 446 15.97 10.24 -4.40
N CYS A 447 17.26 10.39 -4.68
CA CYS A 447 18.32 10.28 -3.68
C CYS A 447 18.64 11.62 -3.03
N GLY A 448 18.73 11.63 -1.70
CA GLY A 448 19.35 12.72 -0.94
C GLY A 448 20.87 12.74 -1.08
N LYS A 449 21.53 13.73 -0.46
CA LYS A 449 22.98 13.76 -0.38
C LYS A 449 23.50 12.60 0.44
N PRO A 450 24.58 11.92 0.01
CA PRO A 450 25.15 10.79 0.74
C PRO A 450 25.93 11.24 1.98
N ILE A 451 26.06 10.33 2.92
CA ILE A 451 27.13 10.31 3.91
C ILE A 451 28.13 9.23 3.54
N VAL A 452 29.41 9.42 3.89
CA VAL A 452 30.52 8.56 3.43
C VAL A 452 31.31 8.04 4.63
N GLY A 453 31.75 6.78 4.53
CA GLY A 453 32.67 6.13 5.45
C GLY A 453 33.67 5.24 4.70
N CYS A 454 34.75 4.86 5.35
CA CYS A 454 35.81 4.02 4.79
C CYS A 454 35.96 2.73 5.62
N ALA A 455 36.31 1.62 4.93
CA ALA A 455 36.78 0.38 5.57
C ALA A 455 38.30 0.42 5.75
#